data_69acfe421be0d38988b45d197aa6a2c4
#
_entry.id   69acfe421be0d38988b45d197aa6a2c4
#
_cell.length_a   1.000
_cell.length_b   1.000
_cell.length_c   1.000
_cell.angle_alpha   90.00
_cell.angle_beta   90.00
_cell.angle_gamma   90.00
#
_symmetry.space_group_name_H-M   'P 1'
#
loop_
_entity.id
_entity.type
_entity.pdbx_description
1 polymer ?
#
loop_
_entity_poly.entity_id
_entity_poly.type
_entity_poly.pdbx_seq_one_letter_code
_entity_poly.pdbx_strand_id
1 'polypeptide(L)'
;IAKNCAELYKSGRRVSGVYPIDPDGSGIFNVYCDQTTAGGGWTVIQKRIDGSVDFNRTWDDYKHGFGNMVGEFWLGLDKINRLTRNKTKNKLRVDLGVKTGKTVHPEYGWFGIGTETAKYRLYLGKIISFVFGTWDKVPAGWAQKIGGGWWYDSCITECAVSSNLNGIYPRCGNETYPKAAIHWGKLDSTCAKRSTPKSTEMKIRPVEFMCGA
;
A
#
# COMPACT_ATOMS: atom_id res chain seq x y z
N ILE A 1 -5.55 19.81 14.64
CA ILE A 1 -4.73 19.06 13.66
C ILE A 1 -5.64 18.09 12.93
N ALA A 2 -5.50 18.02 11.60
CA ALA A 2 -6.33 17.17 10.76
C ALA A 2 -6.06 15.68 11.05
N LYS A 3 -7.08 14.86 10.89
CA LYS A 3 -6.98 13.40 11.11
C LYS A 3 -6.43 12.65 9.90
N ASN A 4 -6.57 13.22 8.71
CA ASN A 4 -6.15 12.61 7.44
C ASN A 4 -6.08 13.67 6.32
N CYS A 5 -5.64 13.25 5.14
CA CYS A 5 -5.52 14.14 3.98
C CYS A 5 -6.87 14.64 3.45
N ALA A 6 -7.96 13.90 3.66
CA ALA A 6 -9.29 14.34 3.26
C ALA A 6 -9.75 15.56 4.08
N GLU A 7 -9.49 15.60 5.38
CA GLU A 7 -9.75 16.79 6.21
C GLU A 7 -8.90 17.98 5.80
N LEU A 8 -7.61 17.75 5.47
CA LEU A 8 -6.74 18.80 4.93
C LEU A 8 -7.28 19.37 3.61
N TYR A 9 -7.75 18.50 2.74
CA TYR A 9 -8.36 18.90 1.46
C TYR A 9 -9.59 19.80 1.70
N LYS A 10 -10.49 19.38 2.58
CA LYS A 10 -11.69 20.15 2.95
C LYS A 10 -11.36 21.49 3.60
N SER A 11 -10.25 21.60 4.31
CA SER A 11 -9.76 22.85 4.91
C SER A 11 -9.03 23.77 3.92
N GLY A 12 -8.97 23.42 2.65
CA GLY A 12 -8.35 24.22 1.59
C GLY A 12 -6.90 23.86 1.26
N ARG A 13 -6.33 22.82 1.85
CA ARG A 13 -4.98 22.29 1.51
C ARG A 13 -5.05 21.43 0.27
N ARG A 14 -4.95 22.05 -0.91
CA ARG A 14 -5.15 21.44 -2.23
C ARG A 14 -3.87 21.06 -2.97
N VAL A 15 -2.70 21.38 -2.41
CA VAL A 15 -1.40 21.04 -2.98
C VAL A 15 -0.94 19.70 -2.41
N SER A 16 -0.57 18.77 -3.29
CA SER A 16 0.02 17.48 -2.88
C SER A 16 1.37 17.72 -2.21
N GLY A 17 1.66 16.96 -1.16
CA GLY A 17 2.89 17.10 -0.39
C GLY A 17 2.81 16.46 0.99
N VAL A 18 3.83 16.73 1.78
CA VAL A 18 3.94 16.20 3.15
C VAL A 18 3.22 17.12 4.14
N TYR A 19 2.35 16.53 4.95
CA TYR A 19 1.57 17.24 5.97
C TYR A 19 1.55 16.47 7.29
N PRO A 20 1.53 17.18 8.43
CA PRO A 20 1.31 16.54 9.73
C PRO A 20 -0.16 16.23 9.94
N ILE A 21 -0.43 15.04 10.49
CA ILE A 21 -1.78 14.60 10.88
C ILE A 21 -1.75 13.94 12.26
N ASP A 22 -2.90 13.85 12.89
CA ASP A 22 -3.11 13.05 14.10
C ASP A 22 -4.49 12.37 14.02
N PRO A 23 -4.54 11.10 13.60
CA PRO A 23 -5.80 10.40 13.34
C PRO A 23 -6.69 10.20 14.57
N ASP A 24 -6.10 10.08 15.75
CA ASP A 24 -6.77 9.59 16.96
C ASP A 24 -6.35 10.28 18.26
N GLY A 25 -5.58 11.36 18.17
CA GLY A 25 -5.08 12.09 19.35
C GLY A 25 -3.88 11.42 20.06
N SER A 26 -3.32 10.36 19.48
CA SER A 26 -2.19 9.63 20.08
C SER A 26 -0.81 10.17 19.69
N GLY A 27 -0.77 11.26 18.94
CA GLY A 27 0.45 11.91 18.51
C GLY A 27 0.50 12.17 17.00
N ILE A 28 1.25 13.20 16.65
CA ILE A 28 1.39 13.67 15.27
C ILE A 28 2.41 12.82 14.52
N PHE A 29 2.12 12.54 13.26
CA PHE A 29 3.11 12.06 12.29
C PHE A 29 2.87 12.65 10.90
N ASN A 30 3.92 12.65 10.08
CA ASN A 30 3.83 13.14 8.71
C ASN A 30 3.29 12.07 7.77
N VAL A 31 2.51 12.52 6.79
CA VAL A 31 2.02 11.71 5.66
C VAL A 31 2.21 12.46 4.35
N TYR A 32 2.25 11.75 3.24
CA TYR A 32 2.11 12.36 1.93
C TYR A 32 0.63 12.39 1.54
N CYS A 33 0.15 13.56 1.21
CA CYS A 33 -1.21 13.76 0.70
C CYS A 33 -1.19 13.90 -0.82
N ASP A 34 -1.93 13.06 -1.51
CA ASP A 34 -2.26 13.23 -2.92
C ASP A 34 -3.58 14.00 -3.04
N GLN A 35 -3.48 15.27 -3.37
CA GLN A 35 -4.63 16.19 -3.43
C GLN A 35 -5.15 16.40 -4.85
N THR A 36 -4.63 15.67 -5.83
CA THR A 36 -4.97 15.84 -7.25
C THR A 36 -5.67 14.64 -7.86
N THR A 37 -5.26 13.42 -7.54
CA THR A 37 -5.81 12.20 -8.12
C THR A 37 -7.26 12.00 -7.72
N ALA A 38 -8.14 11.78 -8.69
CA ALA A 38 -9.55 11.44 -8.49
C ALA A 38 -10.26 12.31 -7.42
N GLY A 39 -10.05 13.61 -7.49
CA GLY A 39 -10.68 14.58 -6.58
C GLY A 39 -9.90 14.86 -5.29
N GLY A 40 -8.73 14.25 -5.09
CA GLY A 40 -7.85 14.54 -3.95
C GLY A 40 -8.27 13.88 -2.64
N GLY A 41 -7.67 14.33 -1.55
CA GLY A 41 -7.96 13.83 -0.21
C GLY A 41 -7.36 12.46 0.13
N TRP A 42 -6.41 11.97 -0.67
CA TRP A 42 -5.80 10.67 -0.48
C TRP A 42 -4.58 10.73 0.43
N THR A 43 -4.56 9.86 1.42
CA THR A 43 -3.39 9.61 2.27
C THR A 43 -2.61 8.44 1.66
N VAL A 44 -1.39 8.69 1.19
CA VAL A 44 -0.55 7.66 0.54
C VAL A 44 0.13 6.82 1.61
N ILE A 45 0.02 5.50 1.51
CA ILE A 45 0.59 4.56 2.47
C ILE A 45 1.78 3.78 1.92
N GLN A 46 1.93 3.70 0.60
CA GLN A 46 3.03 3.02 -0.08
C GLN A 46 3.29 3.65 -1.45
N LYS A 47 4.57 3.74 -1.84
CA LYS A 47 4.96 4.20 -3.17
C LYS A 47 6.23 3.51 -3.67
N ARG A 48 6.20 3.05 -4.92
CA ARG A 48 7.36 2.53 -5.66
C ARG A 48 7.48 3.28 -6.98
N ILE A 49 8.70 3.64 -7.36
CA ILE A 49 8.99 4.46 -8.55
C ILE A 49 10.16 3.88 -9.36
N ASP A 50 11.28 3.56 -8.71
CA ASP A 50 12.58 3.33 -9.34
C ASP A 50 13.46 2.27 -8.66
N GLY A 51 13.02 1.72 -7.53
CA GLY A 51 13.78 0.75 -6.74
C GLY A 51 14.91 1.37 -5.90
N SER A 52 14.87 2.67 -5.65
CA SER A 52 15.88 3.39 -4.84
C SER A 52 15.85 3.00 -3.36
N VAL A 53 14.72 2.51 -2.87
CA VAL A 53 14.53 2.05 -1.48
C VAL A 53 14.41 0.52 -1.46
N ASP A 54 15.17 -0.10 -0.57
CA ASP A 54 15.05 -1.54 -0.32
C ASP A 54 13.77 -1.83 0.49
N PHE A 55 12.91 -2.69 -0.03
CA PHE A 55 11.69 -3.16 0.65
C PHE A 55 11.84 -4.57 1.24
N ASN A 56 13.00 -5.19 1.13
CA ASN A 56 13.29 -6.45 1.82
C ASN A 56 13.75 -6.17 3.26
N ARG A 57 12.79 -5.83 4.09
CA ARG A 57 13.02 -5.29 5.43
C ARG A 57 12.39 -6.14 6.52
N THR A 58 12.79 -5.88 7.76
CA THR A 58 12.32 -6.59 8.96
C THR A 58 10.88 -6.21 9.31
N TRP A 59 10.26 -7.01 10.17
CA TRP A 59 8.97 -6.69 10.78
C TRP A 59 8.97 -5.33 11.47
N ASP A 60 10.02 -5.03 12.22
CA ASP A 60 10.13 -3.77 12.94
C ASP A 60 10.18 -2.56 11.98
N ASP A 61 10.89 -2.66 10.87
CA ASP A 61 10.89 -1.64 9.83
C ASP A 61 9.49 -1.46 9.20
N TYR A 62 8.79 -2.54 8.90
CA TYR A 62 7.42 -2.47 8.38
C TYR A 62 6.41 -1.95 9.40
N LYS A 63 6.63 -2.24 10.68
CA LYS A 63 5.83 -1.71 11.78
C LYS A 63 5.90 -0.19 11.85
N HIS A 64 7.11 0.39 11.82
CA HIS A 64 7.35 1.82 12.01
C HIS A 64 7.35 2.64 10.72
N GLY A 65 7.64 2.01 9.58
CA GLY A 65 7.77 2.67 8.29
C GLY A 65 9.22 2.97 7.91
N PHE A 66 9.46 3.14 6.62
CA PHE A 66 10.77 3.41 6.05
C PHE A 66 10.67 4.12 4.69
N GLY A 67 11.80 4.61 4.22
CA GLY A 67 11.92 5.31 2.94
C GLY A 67 11.74 6.81 3.06
N ASN A 68 11.49 7.46 1.92
CA ASN A 68 11.33 8.90 1.80
C ASN A 68 9.95 9.24 1.23
N MET A 69 9.16 10.02 1.95
CA MET A 69 7.77 10.35 1.56
C MET A 69 7.64 11.09 0.23
N VAL A 70 8.67 11.78 -0.23
CA VAL A 70 8.69 12.40 -1.56
C VAL A 70 9.22 11.46 -2.65
N GLY A 71 9.63 10.25 -2.31
CA GLY A 71 10.10 9.20 -3.20
C GLY A 71 9.41 7.88 -2.93
N GLU A 72 10.19 6.80 -2.80
CA GLU A 72 9.68 5.48 -2.40
C GLU A 72 9.57 5.37 -0.89
N PHE A 73 8.47 4.83 -0.38
CA PHE A 73 8.28 4.63 1.06
C PHE A 73 7.19 3.60 1.39
N TRP A 74 7.26 3.13 2.61
CA TRP A 74 6.20 2.43 3.35
C TRP A 74 5.87 3.24 4.60
N LEU A 75 4.60 3.61 4.79
CA LEU A 75 4.20 4.51 5.88
C LEU A 75 4.44 3.91 7.28
N GLY A 76 4.25 2.62 7.41
CA GLY A 76 4.31 1.91 8.69
C GLY A 76 2.96 1.34 9.11
N LEU A 77 2.96 0.07 9.51
CA LEU A 77 1.75 -0.67 9.85
C LEU A 77 1.00 -0.06 11.04
N ASP A 78 1.72 0.44 12.05
CA ASP A 78 1.10 1.09 13.22
C ASP A 78 0.37 2.38 12.81
N LYS A 79 0.95 3.18 11.91
CA LYS A 79 0.31 4.39 11.40
C LYS A 79 -0.89 4.07 10.52
N ILE A 80 -0.79 3.05 9.66
CA ILE A 80 -1.89 2.58 8.83
C ILE A 80 -3.04 2.06 9.71
N ASN A 81 -2.73 1.33 10.78
CA ASN A 81 -3.73 0.89 11.75
C ASN A 81 -4.43 2.09 12.40
N ARG A 82 -3.68 3.11 12.85
CA ARG A 82 -4.25 4.32 13.44
C ARG A 82 -5.18 5.07 12.48
N LEU A 83 -4.85 5.09 11.18
CA LEU A 83 -5.68 5.69 10.13
C LEU A 83 -6.98 4.92 9.86
N THR A 84 -7.00 3.61 10.12
CA THR A 84 -8.08 2.72 9.68
C THR A 84 -8.88 2.08 10.82
N ARG A 85 -8.41 2.17 12.06
CA ARG A 85 -9.05 1.53 13.23
C ARG A 85 -10.24 2.29 13.80
N ASN A 86 -10.41 3.54 13.43
CA ASN A 86 -11.52 4.37 13.88
C ASN A 86 -12.82 3.99 13.14
N LYS A 87 -13.95 4.60 13.54
CA LYS A 87 -15.26 4.35 12.93
C LYS A 87 -15.36 4.79 11.46
N THR A 88 -14.41 5.59 10.99
CA THR A 88 -14.37 6.07 9.61
C THR A 88 -13.89 4.97 8.69
N LYS A 89 -14.76 4.47 7.84
CA LYS A 89 -14.39 3.52 6.79
C LYS A 89 -13.58 4.21 5.71
N ASN A 90 -12.48 3.58 5.30
CA ASN A 90 -11.63 4.06 4.23
C ASN A 90 -11.72 3.13 3.02
N LYS A 91 -11.73 3.71 1.84
CA LYS A 91 -11.48 2.98 0.59
C LYS A 91 -10.00 2.96 0.28
N LEU A 92 -9.54 1.90 -0.36
CA LEU A 92 -8.20 1.77 -0.92
C LEU A 92 -8.26 2.01 -2.42
N ARG A 93 -7.36 2.85 -2.92
CA ARG A 93 -7.03 2.97 -4.33
C ARG A 93 -5.58 2.55 -4.55
N VAL A 94 -5.35 1.74 -5.56
CA VAL A 94 -4.01 1.32 -5.98
C VAL A 94 -3.75 1.87 -7.38
N ASP A 95 -2.79 2.77 -7.52
CA ASP A 95 -2.38 3.28 -8.83
C ASP A 95 -1.16 2.50 -9.32
N LEU A 96 -1.28 1.87 -10.49
CA LEU A 96 -0.26 1.05 -11.11
C LEU A 96 0.12 1.63 -12.46
N GLY A 97 1.36 2.11 -12.58
CA GLY A 97 1.93 2.51 -13.87
C GLY A 97 2.39 1.28 -14.65
N VAL A 98 1.92 1.11 -15.89
CA VAL A 98 2.32 0.01 -16.77
C VAL A 98 3.27 0.49 -17.88
N LYS A 99 4.01 -0.46 -18.49
CA LYS A 99 5.04 -0.16 -19.50
C LYS A 99 4.52 0.64 -20.69
N THR A 100 3.25 0.54 -21.02
CA THR A 100 2.61 1.25 -22.14
C THR A 100 2.27 2.72 -21.86
N GLY A 101 2.62 3.24 -20.68
CA GLY A 101 2.26 4.60 -20.26
C GLY A 101 0.82 4.74 -19.74
N LYS A 102 0.04 3.66 -19.74
CA LYS A 102 -1.29 3.63 -19.13
C LYS A 102 -1.18 3.43 -17.64
N THR A 103 -2.21 3.81 -16.90
CA THR A 103 -2.36 3.53 -15.47
C THR A 103 -3.57 2.64 -15.26
N VAL A 104 -3.42 1.68 -14.34
CA VAL A 104 -4.52 0.85 -13.85
C VAL A 104 -4.74 1.23 -12.39
N HIS A 105 -6.00 1.40 -11.98
CA HIS A 105 -6.34 1.92 -10.65
C HIS A 105 -7.48 1.14 -10.00
N PRO A 106 -7.26 -0.11 -9.58
CA PRO A 106 -8.26 -0.85 -8.81
C PRO A 106 -8.60 -0.11 -7.51
N GLU A 107 -9.88 -0.12 -7.17
CA GLU A 107 -10.40 0.45 -5.94
C GLU A 107 -11.15 -0.60 -5.13
N TYR A 108 -11.05 -0.50 -3.81
CA TYR A 108 -11.70 -1.38 -2.85
C TYR A 108 -12.50 -0.52 -1.87
N GLY A 109 -13.79 -0.81 -1.73
CA GLY A 109 -14.72 0.01 -0.99
C GLY A 109 -14.49 0.08 0.52
N TRP A 110 -13.74 -0.86 1.07
CA TRP A 110 -13.37 -0.85 2.48
C TRP A 110 -11.99 -1.48 2.66
N PHE A 111 -11.10 -0.73 3.32
CA PHE A 111 -9.76 -1.17 3.67
C PHE A 111 -9.47 -0.84 5.13
N GLY A 112 -8.88 -1.78 5.83
CA GLY A 112 -8.35 -1.59 7.17
C GLY A 112 -7.38 -2.70 7.51
N ILE A 113 -6.59 -2.47 8.55
CA ILE A 113 -5.71 -3.49 9.12
C ILE A 113 -5.89 -3.57 10.63
N GLY A 114 -5.73 -4.77 11.17
CA GLY A 114 -5.74 -5.02 12.61
C GLY A 114 -4.48 -4.49 13.30
N THR A 115 -4.42 -4.72 14.61
CA THR A 115 -3.25 -4.40 15.44
C THR A 115 -2.12 -5.41 15.24
N GLU A 116 -0.95 -5.14 15.82
CA GLU A 116 0.19 -6.07 15.82
C GLU A 116 -0.17 -7.43 16.44
N THR A 117 -0.96 -7.45 17.51
CA THR A 117 -1.45 -8.69 18.15
C THR A 117 -2.24 -9.56 17.16
N ALA A 118 -2.99 -8.95 16.26
CA ALA A 118 -3.69 -9.62 15.18
C ALA A 118 -2.80 -9.82 13.93
N LYS A 119 -1.49 -9.62 14.04
CA LYS A 119 -0.51 -9.68 12.94
C LYS A 119 -0.92 -8.80 11.77
N TYR A 120 -1.40 -7.59 12.07
CA TYR A 120 -1.86 -6.60 11.10
C TYR A 120 -2.78 -7.18 10.02
N ARG A 121 -3.73 -8.01 10.44
CA ARG A 121 -4.67 -8.71 9.56
C ARG A 121 -5.36 -7.73 8.61
N LEU A 122 -5.38 -8.08 7.33
CA LEU A 122 -6.02 -7.29 6.28
C LEU A 122 -7.55 -7.49 6.29
N TYR A 123 -8.26 -6.37 6.25
CA TYR A 123 -9.69 -6.30 6.00
C TYR A 123 -9.92 -5.56 4.68
N LEU A 124 -10.54 -6.22 3.71
CA LEU A 124 -10.76 -5.66 2.39
C LEU A 124 -12.19 -5.99 1.92
N GLY A 125 -13.12 -5.07 2.14
CA GLY A 125 -14.53 -5.31 1.89
C GLY A 125 -15.06 -6.46 2.75
N LYS A 126 -15.59 -7.51 2.11
CA LYS A 126 -16.08 -8.73 2.78
C LYS A 126 -14.97 -9.78 3.00
N ILE A 127 -13.77 -9.54 2.50
CA ILE A 127 -12.65 -10.48 2.61
C ILE A 127 -11.93 -10.23 3.93
N ILE A 128 -11.90 -11.23 4.80
CA ILE A 128 -11.16 -11.23 6.07
C ILE A 128 -10.24 -12.43 6.01
N SER A 129 -8.94 -12.24 5.74
CA SER A 129 -8.16 -13.46 5.71
C SER A 129 -6.65 -13.38 5.85
N PHE A 130 -5.98 -12.31 5.43
CA PHE A 130 -4.53 -12.38 5.32
C PHE A 130 -3.83 -11.66 6.48
N VAL A 131 -2.88 -12.36 7.13
CA VAL A 131 -1.98 -11.74 8.10
C VAL A 131 -0.72 -11.23 7.40
N PHE A 132 -0.14 -10.17 7.96
CA PHE A 132 1.09 -9.60 7.43
C PHE A 132 2.29 -10.48 7.78
N GLY A 133 3.26 -10.57 6.89
CA GLY A 133 4.48 -11.33 7.09
C GLY A 133 5.70 -10.65 6.49
N THR A 134 6.83 -10.82 7.16
CA THR A 134 8.17 -10.39 6.75
C THR A 134 9.12 -11.58 6.82
N TRP A 135 10.33 -11.46 6.25
CA TRP A 135 11.29 -12.56 6.24
C TRP A 135 11.69 -13.05 7.64
N ASP A 136 11.65 -12.18 8.64
CA ASP A 136 12.00 -12.47 10.03
C ASP A 136 10.79 -12.84 10.92
N LYS A 137 9.58 -12.57 10.46
CA LYS A 137 8.34 -12.92 11.18
C LYS A 137 7.25 -13.41 10.23
N VAL A 138 7.32 -14.69 9.88
CA VAL A 138 6.25 -15.34 9.12
C VAL A 138 5.94 -16.72 9.67
N PRO A 139 4.68 -17.17 9.58
CA PRO A 139 4.39 -18.59 9.59
C PRO A 139 5.00 -19.24 8.33
N ALA A 140 5.86 -20.25 8.53
CA ALA A 140 6.26 -21.18 7.49
C ALA A 140 7.16 -20.71 6.33
N GLY A 141 8.12 -19.80 6.55
CA GLY A 141 9.23 -19.61 5.60
C GLY A 141 8.90 -18.92 4.27
N TRP A 142 7.82 -18.19 4.19
CA TRP A 142 7.26 -17.66 2.96
C TRP A 142 7.91 -16.35 2.50
N ALA A 143 8.06 -15.37 3.40
CA ALA A 143 8.65 -14.09 3.04
C ALA A 143 10.13 -14.23 2.69
N GLN A 144 10.81 -15.25 3.21
CA GLN A 144 12.20 -15.55 2.83
C GLN A 144 12.34 -15.89 1.35
N LYS A 145 11.30 -16.49 0.75
CA LYS A 145 11.31 -16.89 -0.67
C LYS A 145 10.77 -15.82 -1.61
N ILE A 146 10.00 -14.84 -1.09
CA ILE A 146 9.23 -13.91 -1.92
C ILE A 146 9.75 -12.48 -1.79
N GLY A 147 10.51 -12.14 -0.75
CA GLY A 147 11.05 -10.80 -0.51
C GLY A 147 9.95 -9.76 -0.23
N GLY A 148 10.22 -8.84 0.68
CA GLY A 148 9.29 -7.78 1.06
C GLY A 148 8.22 -8.22 2.06
N GLY A 149 7.69 -7.25 2.81
CA GLY A 149 6.58 -7.46 3.72
C GLY A 149 5.24 -7.27 3.01
N TRP A 150 4.34 -8.23 3.16
CA TRP A 150 3.03 -8.19 2.50
C TRP A 150 2.01 -9.08 3.22
N TRP A 151 0.76 -8.93 2.86
CA TRP A 151 -0.31 -9.84 3.27
C TRP A 151 -0.33 -11.06 2.34
N TYR A 152 0.42 -12.10 2.74
CA TYR A 152 0.57 -13.30 1.92
C TYR A 152 -0.59 -14.28 2.12
N ASP A 153 -1.04 -14.85 1.01
CA ASP A 153 -1.99 -15.96 1.02
C ASP A 153 -1.29 -17.28 1.36
N SER A 154 -1.97 -18.17 2.05
CA SER A 154 -1.48 -19.52 2.33
C SER A 154 -1.43 -20.43 1.09
N CYS A 155 -2.06 -20.04 0.00
CA CYS A 155 -2.12 -20.83 -1.24
C CYS A 155 -0.99 -20.44 -2.21
N ILE A 156 0.12 -21.16 -2.16
CA ILE A 156 1.34 -20.80 -2.88
C ILE A 156 1.52 -21.52 -4.20
N THR A 157 1.01 -22.73 -4.33
CA THR A 157 1.34 -23.59 -5.45
C THR A 157 0.47 -23.34 -6.69
N GLU A 158 -0.75 -22.85 -6.53
CA GLU A 158 -1.71 -22.78 -7.64
C GLU A 158 -2.49 -21.47 -7.76
N CYS A 159 -2.33 -20.52 -6.83
CA CYS A 159 -3.08 -19.28 -6.92
C CYS A 159 -2.53 -18.37 -8.01
N ALA A 160 -3.23 -18.33 -9.12
CA ALA A 160 -2.91 -17.50 -10.28
C ALA A 160 -3.04 -15.99 -10.03
N VAL A 161 -3.45 -15.58 -8.83
CA VAL A 161 -3.76 -14.19 -8.49
C VAL A 161 -3.15 -13.83 -7.14
N SER A 162 -1.83 -13.77 -7.06
CA SER A 162 -1.14 -13.15 -5.94
C SER A 162 -0.66 -11.76 -6.32
N SER A 163 -0.71 -10.82 -5.37
CA SER A 163 -0.10 -9.51 -5.51
C SER A 163 0.98 -9.33 -4.45
N ASN A 164 2.04 -8.62 -4.78
CA ASN A 164 3.05 -8.17 -3.85
C ASN A 164 3.67 -6.86 -4.36
N LEU A 165 3.18 -5.74 -3.88
CA LEU A 165 3.68 -4.43 -4.29
C LEU A 165 4.95 -4.01 -3.53
N ASN A 166 5.33 -4.76 -2.51
CA ASN A 166 6.56 -4.56 -1.73
C ASN A 166 7.69 -5.53 -2.14
N GLY A 167 7.53 -6.23 -3.25
CA GLY A 167 8.56 -7.11 -3.80
C GLY A 167 9.80 -6.37 -4.32
N ILE A 168 10.76 -7.12 -4.81
CA ILE A 168 12.00 -6.60 -5.39
C ILE A 168 11.68 -5.79 -6.65
N TYR A 169 12.19 -4.57 -6.73
CA TYR A 169 12.03 -3.74 -7.92
C TYR A 169 12.98 -4.25 -9.02
N PRO A 170 12.46 -4.66 -10.20
CA PRO A 170 13.30 -5.23 -11.25
C PRO A 170 14.19 -4.16 -11.88
N ARG A 171 15.50 -4.36 -11.83
CA ARG A 171 16.47 -3.55 -12.58
C ARG A 171 16.51 -4.03 -14.04
N CYS A 172 16.69 -3.09 -14.96
CA CYS A 172 16.68 -3.34 -16.41
C CYS A 172 17.47 -4.57 -16.84
N GLY A 173 16.88 -5.43 -17.68
CA GLY A 173 17.59 -6.40 -18.50
C GLY A 173 17.32 -7.89 -18.22
N ASN A 174 16.59 -8.27 -17.20
CA ASN A 174 16.25 -9.68 -16.97
C ASN A 174 14.76 -9.94 -17.14
N GLU A 175 14.38 -10.62 -18.21
CA GLU A 175 12.99 -11.00 -18.51
C GLU A 175 12.43 -12.12 -17.62
N THR A 176 13.25 -12.75 -16.80
CA THR A 176 12.82 -13.72 -15.80
C THR A 176 12.49 -13.01 -14.50
N TYR A 177 11.24 -12.62 -14.35
CA TYR A 177 10.73 -12.04 -13.10
C TYR A 177 10.75 -13.10 -12.00
N PRO A 178 11.62 -13.00 -10.98
CA PRO A 178 11.56 -13.90 -9.84
C PRO A 178 10.22 -13.73 -9.13
N LYS A 179 9.73 -14.79 -8.50
CA LYS A 179 8.51 -14.75 -7.67
C LYS A 179 8.55 -13.65 -6.60
N ALA A 180 9.75 -13.17 -6.28
CA ALA A 180 10.02 -12.10 -5.33
C ALA A 180 9.84 -10.68 -5.89
N ALA A 181 9.66 -10.49 -7.21
CA ALA A 181 9.50 -9.15 -7.79
C ALA A 181 8.13 -8.53 -7.46
N ILE A 182 8.05 -7.20 -7.54
CA ILE A 182 6.77 -6.49 -7.49
C ILE A 182 5.84 -7.07 -8.55
N HIS A 183 4.63 -7.45 -8.15
CA HIS A 183 3.63 -7.92 -9.09
C HIS A 183 2.21 -7.61 -8.62
N TRP A 184 1.33 -7.53 -9.60
CA TRP A 184 -0.11 -7.42 -9.40
C TRP A 184 -0.78 -8.35 -10.39
N GLY A 185 -1.69 -9.18 -9.97
CA GLY A 185 -2.39 -10.21 -10.72
C GLY A 185 -2.43 -10.05 -12.25
N LYS A 186 -3.58 -9.90 -12.84
CA LYS A 186 -3.71 -9.62 -14.28
C LYS A 186 -3.76 -8.12 -14.53
N LEU A 187 -2.72 -7.53 -15.11
CA LEU A 187 -2.70 -6.12 -15.53
C LEU A 187 -3.21 -5.92 -16.96
N ASP A 188 -3.23 -6.97 -17.77
CA ASP A 188 -3.77 -6.94 -19.13
C ASP A 188 -4.50 -8.24 -19.48
N SER A 189 -5.24 -8.21 -20.59
CA SER A 189 -6.08 -9.33 -21.06
C SER A 189 -5.29 -10.51 -21.64
N THR A 190 -3.98 -10.40 -21.78
CA THR A 190 -3.15 -11.44 -22.43
C THR A 190 -2.48 -12.36 -21.43
N CYS A 191 -2.80 -12.27 -20.17
CA CYS A 191 -2.02 -12.77 -19.06
C CYS A 191 -2.14 -14.25 -18.73
N ALA A 192 -1.17 -15.00 -19.16
CA ALA A 192 -0.69 -16.16 -18.45
C ALA A 192 0.50 -15.84 -17.50
N LYS A 193 0.98 -14.58 -17.42
CA LYS A 193 2.17 -14.18 -16.66
C LYS A 193 1.87 -13.04 -15.71
N ARG A 194 2.44 -13.07 -14.51
CA ARG A 194 2.39 -11.99 -13.52
C ARG A 194 3.00 -10.72 -14.13
N SER A 195 2.25 -9.64 -14.09
CA SER A 195 2.72 -8.36 -14.63
C SER A 195 3.41 -7.54 -13.55
N THR A 196 4.57 -7.00 -13.88
CA THR A 196 5.32 -6.08 -13.01
C THR A 196 5.01 -4.65 -13.39
N PRO A 197 4.39 -3.86 -12.50
CA PRO A 197 4.18 -2.45 -12.74
C PRO A 197 5.50 -1.67 -12.66
N LYS A 198 5.60 -0.56 -13.40
CA LYS A 198 6.72 0.39 -13.32
C LYS A 198 6.67 1.26 -12.07
N SER A 199 5.48 1.55 -11.60
CA SER A 199 5.25 2.34 -10.40
C SER A 199 4.04 1.83 -9.66
N THR A 200 4.03 2.03 -8.36
CA THR A 200 2.89 1.68 -7.50
C THR A 200 2.64 2.79 -6.51
N GLU A 201 1.37 3.06 -6.24
CA GLU A 201 0.93 3.85 -5.10
C GLU A 201 -0.28 3.18 -4.47
N MET A 202 -0.22 2.98 -3.16
CA MET A 202 -1.38 2.61 -2.36
C MET A 202 -1.82 3.83 -1.57
N LYS A 203 -3.08 4.19 -1.67
CA LYS A 203 -3.64 5.36 -0.99
C LYS A 203 -5.04 5.10 -0.48
N ILE A 204 -5.37 5.71 0.64
CA ILE A 204 -6.65 5.56 1.31
C ILE A 204 -7.35 6.90 1.47
N ARG A 205 -8.69 6.85 1.50
CA ARG A 205 -9.55 8.02 1.70
C ARG A 205 -10.84 7.58 2.38
N PRO A 206 -11.42 8.38 3.29
CA PRO A 206 -12.73 8.07 3.85
C PRO A 206 -13.78 7.83 2.76
N VAL A 207 -14.58 6.77 2.92
CA VAL A 207 -15.65 6.41 1.95
C VAL A 207 -16.65 7.55 1.76
N GLU A 208 -16.93 8.29 2.83
CA GLU A 208 -17.89 9.42 2.82
C GLU A 208 -17.26 10.72 2.29
N PHE A 209 -16.03 10.68 1.78
CA PHE A 209 -15.43 11.86 1.16
C PHE A 209 -16.20 12.22 -0.11
N MET A 210 -17.00 13.25 -0.03
CA MET A 210 -17.63 13.85 -1.19
C MET A 210 -16.70 14.94 -1.70
N CYS A 211 -16.30 14.88 -2.98
CA CYS A 211 -15.69 16.01 -3.65
C CYS A 211 -16.68 17.17 -3.48
N GLY A 212 -16.32 18.18 -2.70
CA GLY A 212 -17.18 19.31 -2.43
C GLY A 212 -17.68 19.93 -3.74
N ALA A 213 -18.96 20.26 -3.74
CA ALA A 213 -19.56 21.05 -4.78
C ALA A 213 -18.84 22.42 -4.93
#